data_a39a8e6113a38bc14769f5a41760c486
#
_entry.id   a39a8e6113a38bc14769f5a41760c486
#
_cell.length_a   1.000
_cell.length_b   1.000
_cell.length_c   1.000
_cell.angle_alpha   90.00
_cell.angle_beta   90.00
_cell.angle_gamma   90.00
#
_symmetry.space_group_name_H-M   'P 1'
#
loop_
_entity.id
_entity.type
_entity.pdbx_description
1 polymer ?
#
loop_
_entity_poly.entity_id
_entity_poly.type
_entity_poly.pdbx_seq_one_letter_code
_entity_poly.pdbx_strand_id
1 'polypeptide(L)'
;MSDARAAGPFSRWERSVARRYLFAKRKNGGVALIAVISFCAVTLAVFALITVMSVMNGFRAELLGRILGFNGHLYAQSPLINGPDRDTIIRRIKAAPGVIQAAPMVEAQAMVIGPSQVTGAIVRGVTTSDLRHMSLIAGNIKQGSLAGFGQGEYGGDVVLIGDRMAQSVGVKPGDAITLISPSGPATAFGSSTREKNYIVGGVFSVGMSQFDEAFVYMPLEQAQLFFGRDTSVDYVEIKVDDPDKAKELKHAVEVASGPGALVSDWQDKNHSYFTALQVERKVMRLILFCIVAIATLNIISSLVMLVKNKGKDIAILRTMGAGQGAILRIFVMAGASIGVAGTLCGLALGVLFSAYITPIQNFVEWVTGTAVFSADVYMLSHIPAKIDWTEVAGIVAASALMSVLATLPPAWRASRLDPVEALRYE
;
A
#
# COMPACT_ATOMS: atom_id res chain seq x y z
N MET A 1 -58.54 36.10 13.00
CA MET A 1 -57.63 35.03 13.48
C MET A 1 -56.73 34.66 12.29
N SER A 2 -55.52 35.22 12.24
CA SER A 2 -54.57 34.98 11.13
C SER A 2 -54.01 33.58 11.25
N ASP A 3 -54.08 32.83 10.16
CA ASP A 3 -53.41 31.55 9.96
C ASP A 3 -51.93 31.61 10.38
N ALA A 4 -51.65 31.11 11.58
CA ALA A 4 -50.30 30.80 11.97
C ALA A 4 -49.84 29.59 11.14
N ARG A 5 -49.35 29.84 9.93
CA ARG A 5 -48.69 28.82 9.10
C ARG A 5 -47.63 28.15 9.97
N ALA A 6 -47.87 26.90 10.33
CA ALA A 6 -46.90 26.08 11.02
C ALA A 6 -45.58 26.18 10.25
N ALA A 7 -44.54 26.67 10.90
CA ALA A 7 -43.23 26.85 10.27
C ALA A 7 -42.79 25.49 9.72
N GLY A 8 -42.46 25.43 8.43
CA GLY A 8 -42.03 24.20 7.76
C GLY A 8 -40.80 23.55 8.42
N PRO A 9 -40.54 22.28 8.19
CA PRO A 9 -39.40 21.59 8.74
C PRO A 9 -38.10 22.31 8.32
N PHE A 10 -37.11 22.37 9.23
CA PHE A 10 -35.84 23.06 9.08
C PHE A 10 -35.93 24.59 8.88
N SER A 11 -36.91 25.19 9.50
CA SER A 11 -37.19 26.63 9.45
C SER A 11 -36.03 27.48 10.01
N ARG A 12 -36.07 28.78 9.72
CA ARG A 12 -35.01 29.72 10.17
C ARG A 12 -34.84 29.76 11.69
N TRP A 13 -35.94 29.62 12.45
CA TRP A 13 -35.86 29.63 13.90
C TRP A 13 -35.24 28.35 14.44
N GLU A 14 -35.53 27.16 13.89
CA GLU A 14 -34.92 25.87 14.30
C GLU A 14 -33.40 25.93 14.09
N ARG A 15 -32.94 26.42 12.93
CA ARG A 15 -31.53 26.61 12.66
C ARG A 15 -30.86 27.62 13.58
N SER A 16 -31.55 28.73 13.93
CA SER A 16 -31.05 29.72 14.87
C SER A 16 -30.88 29.15 16.29
N VAL A 17 -31.84 28.35 16.75
CA VAL A 17 -31.79 27.69 18.06
C VAL A 17 -30.65 26.64 18.07
N ALA A 18 -30.58 25.79 17.05
CA ALA A 18 -29.49 24.81 16.93
C ALA A 18 -28.09 25.47 17.00
N ARG A 19 -27.88 26.56 16.23
CA ARG A 19 -26.64 27.33 16.27
C ARG A 19 -26.36 27.92 17.65
N ARG A 20 -27.36 28.47 18.35
CA ARG A 20 -27.21 29.03 19.70
C ARG A 20 -26.86 27.95 20.73
N TYR A 21 -27.33 26.73 20.58
CA TYR A 21 -26.97 25.62 21.47
C TYR A 21 -25.53 25.21 21.33
N LEU A 22 -24.94 25.33 20.14
CA LEU A 22 -23.53 25.05 19.90
C LEU A 22 -22.60 26.16 20.42
N PHE A 23 -23.00 27.45 20.27
CA PHE A 23 -22.14 28.62 20.52
C PHE A 23 -22.59 29.43 21.76
N ALA A 24 -23.23 28.80 22.76
CA ALA A 24 -23.72 29.52 23.94
C ALA A 24 -22.57 30.15 24.75
N LYS A 25 -22.62 31.48 24.92
CA LYS A 25 -21.60 32.26 25.65
C LYS A 25 -21.64 32.01 27.16
N ARG A 26 -20.47 31.78 27.76
CA ARG A 26 -19.96 31.94 29.14
C ARG A 26 -20.76 31.44 30.36
N LYS A 27 -22.08 31.37 30.43
CA LYS A 27 -22.76 30.88 31.63
C LYS A 27 -22.94 29.34 31.72
N ASN A 28 -22.73 28.63 30.59
CA ASN A 28 -22.84 27.17 30.50
C ASN A 28 -21.56 26.57 29.88
N GLY A 29 -20.38 26.88 30.43
CA GLY A 29 -19.08 26.45 29.92
C GLY A 29 -18.94 24.94 29.68
N GLY A 30 -19.66 24.12 30.46
CA GLY A 30 -19.62 22.67 30.31
C GLY A 30 -20.19 22.14 28.96
N VAL A 31 -21.24 22.78 28.43
CA VAL A 31 -21.86 22.36 27.14
C VAL A 31 -20.95 22.68 25.95
N ALA A 32 -20.34 23.88 25.95
CA ALA A 32 -19.42 24.28 24.89
C ALA A 32 -18.16 23.40 24.91
N LEU A 33 -17.65 23.06 26.09
CA LEU A 33 -16.49 22.16 26.24
C LEU A 33 -16.77 20.76 25.65
N ILE A 34 -17.93 20.19 25.93
CA ILE A 34 -18.34 18.88 25.43
C ILE A 34 -18.45 18.89 23.90
N ALA A 35 -19.04 19.94 23.32
CA ALA A 35 -19.13 20.10 21.87
C ALA A 35 -17.74 20.20 21.21
N VAL A 36 -16.80 20.93 21.83
CA VAL A 36 -15.41 21.03 21.36
C VAL A 36 -14.69 19.68 21.46
N ILE A 37 -14.84 18.96 22.57
CA ILE A 37 -14.24 17.63 22.73
C ILE A 37 -14.77 16.68 21.65
N SER A 38 -16.07 16.69 21.38
CA SER A 38 -16.65 15.83 20.35
C SER A 38 -16.18 16.22 18.96
N PHE A 39 -16.11 17.51 18.66
CA PHE A 39 -15.54 18.02 17.41
C PHE A 39 -14.09 17.56 17.24
N CYS A 40 -13.23 17.75 18.26
CA CYS A 40 -11.84 17.33 18.23
C CYS A 40 -11.72 15.81 18.07
N ALA A 41 -12.56 15.03 18.77
CA ALA A 41 -12.54 13.56 18.66
C ALA A 41 -12.88 13.08 17.24
N VAL A 42 -13.91 13.63 16.61
CA VAL A 42 -14.25 13.30 15.21
C VAL A 42 -13.16 13.76 14.26
N THR A 43 -12.66 14.98 14.44
CA THR A 43 -11.57 15.53 13.63
C THR A 43 -10.34 14.63 13.69
N LEU A 44 -9.93 14.25 14.91
CA LEU A 44 -8.74 13.38 15.10
C LEU A 44 -8.96 11.98 14.53
N ALA A 45 -10.17 11.43 14.69
CA ALA A 45 -10.51 10.12 14.13
C ALA A 45 -10.42 10.11 12.60
N VAL A 46 -11.04 11.09 11.93
CA VAL A 46 -11.03 11.19 10.47
C VAL A 46 -9.62 11.52 9.95
N PHE A 47 -8.91 12.42 10.62
CA PHE A 47 -7.51 12.73 10.35
C PHE A 47 -6.63 11.47 10.39
N ALA A 48 -6.69 10.73 11.50
CA ALA A 48 -5.90 9.51 11.67
C ALA A 48 -6.23 8.46 10.62
N LEU A 49 -7.52 8.28 10.30
CA LEU A 49 -7.96 7.34 9.27
C LEU A 49 -7.39 7.67 7.90
N ILE A 50 -7.53 8.92 7.45
CA ILE A 50 -7.03 9.35 6.14
C ILE A 50 -5.51 9.22 6.08
N THR A 51 -4.81 9.63 7.14
CA THR A 51 -3.35 9.55 7.20
C THR A 51 -2.87 8.10 7.14
N VAL A 52 -3.41 7.23 8.00
CA VAL A 52 -3.00 5.82 8.04
C VAL A 52 -3.29 5.12 6.71
N MET A 53 -4.49 5.32 6.14
CA MET A 53 -4.83 4.73 4.84
C MET A 53 -3.94 5.25 3.71
N SER A 54 -3.62 6.55 3.69
CA SER A 54 -2.72 7.12 2.70
C SER A 54 -1.30 6.56 2.79
N VAL A 55 -0.78 6.38 4.01
CA VAL A 55 0.55 5.77 4.24
C VAL A 55 0.55 4.30 3.81
N MET A 56 -0.49 3.53 4.18
CA MET A 56 -0.59 2.12 3.79
C MET A 56 -0.73 1.94 2.27
N ASN A 57 -1.53 2.77 1.62
CA ASN A 57 -1.64 2.77 0.16
C ASN A 57 -0.31 3.17 -0.52
N GLY A 58 0.40 4.14 0.05
CA GLY A 58 1.72 4.54 -0.41
C GLY A 58 2.75 3.43 -0.27
N PHE A 59 2.84 2.84 0.91
CA PHE A 59 3.74 1.72 1.19
C PHE A 59 3.49 0.53 0.25
N ARG A 60 2.22 0.16 0.08
CA ARG A 60 1.83 -0.90 -0.84
C ARG A 60 2.19 -0.58 -2.29
N ALA A 61 1.87 0.62 -2.76
CA ALA A 61 2.18 1.04 -4.13
C ALA A 61 3.68 1.03 -4.41
N GLU A 62 4.48 1.53 -3.47
CA GLU A 62 5.94 1.57 -3.58
C GLU A 62 6.54 0.16 -3.57
N LEU A 63 6.14 -0.70 -2.62
CA LEU A 63 6.62 -2.08 -2.56
C LEU A 63 6.22 -2.88 -3.80
N LEU A 64 4.96 -2.81 -4.22
CA LEU A 64 4.51 -3.49 -5.43
C LEU A 64 5.23 -2.96 -6.66
N GLY A 65 5.39 -1.64 -6.78
CA GLY A 65 6.11 -1.02 -7.87
C GLY A 65 7.56 -1.52 -7.98
N ARG A 66 8.26 -1.68 -6.86
CA ARG A 66 9.63 -2.20 -6.84
C ARG A 66 9.69 -3.71 -7.13
N ILE A 67 8.81 -4.50 -6.49
CA ILE A 67 8.75 -5.96 -6.74
C ILE A 67 8.42 -6.24 -8.21
N LEU A 68 7.41 -5.57 -8.76
CA LEU A 68 6.98 -5.75 -10.15
C LEU A 68 7.97 -5.15 -11.15
N GLY A 69 8.65 -4.08 -10.77
CA GLY A 69 9.70 -3.52 -11.62
C GLY A 69 10.91 -4.45 -11.77
N PHE A 70 11.26 -5.16 -10.68
CA PHE A 70 12.37 -6.11 -10.66
C PHE A 70 12.02 -7.46 -11.27
N ASN A 71 10.81 -7.96 -11.02
CA ASN A 71 10.33 -9.27 -11.48
C ASN A 71 9.38 -9.13 -12.68
N GLY A 72 9.19 -10.23 -13.41
CA GLY A 72 8.16 -10.34 -14.43
C GLY A 72 6.75 -10.32 -13.85
N HIS A 73 5.80 -9.94 -14.68
CA HIS A 73 4.38 -9.94 -14.33
C HIS A 73 3.71 -11.28 -14.59
N LEU A 74 4.22 -12.02 -15.63
CA LEU A 74 3.82 -13.38 -15.96
C LEU A 74 5.08 -14.24 -16.21
N TYR A 75 4.95 -15.52 -15.97
CA TYR A 75 5.99 -16.52 -16.15
C TYR A 75 5.43 -17.69 -16.92
N ALA A 76 5.93 -17.90 -18.13
CA ALA A 76 5.50 -18.99 -19.00
C ALA A 76 6.52 -20.13 -18.97
N GLN A 77 6.05 -21.34 -18.69
CA GLN A 77 6.80 -22.58 -18.78
C GLN A 77 6.11 -23.47 -19.82
N SER A 78 6.85 -24.00 -20.78
CA SER A 78 6.32 -24.90 -21.78
C SER A 78 7.42 -25.85 -22.26
N PRO A 79 7.13 -27.13 -22.51
CA PRO A 79 8.09 -28.04 -23.11
C PRO A 79 8.64 -27.51 -24.45
N LEU A 80 7.81 -26.77 -25.20
CA LEU A 80 8.19 -26.20 -26.50
C LEU A 80 9.19 -25.04 -26.38
N ILE A 81 9.23 -24.33 -25.25
CA ILE A 81 10.22 -23.27 -24.99
C ILE A 81 11.63 -23.84 -24.88
N ASN A 82 11.77 -25.12 -24.55
CA ASN A 82 13.04 -25.83 -24.47
C ASN A 82 13.40 -26.59 -25.77
N GLY A 83 12.57 -26.46 -26.80
CA GLY A 83 12.77 -27.04 -28.13
C GLY A 83 13.40 -26.06 -29.14
N PRO A 84 13.55 -26.51 -30.40
CA PRO A 84 14.11 -25.71 -31.49
C PRO A 84 13.25 -24.47 -31.84
N ASP A 85 11.97 -24.49 -31.49
CA ASP A 85 11.00 -23.43 -31.82
C ASP A 85 10.96 -22.28 -30.80
N ARG A 86 11.88 -22.27 -29.81
CA ARG A 86 11.91 -21.26 -28.71
C ARG A 86 11.71 -19.83 -29.22
N ASP A 87 12.52 -19.41 -30.16
CA ASP A 87 12.50 -18.02 -30.65
C ASP A 87 11.18 -17.67 -31.34
N THR A 88 10.56 -18.65 -31.97
CA THR A 88 9.23 -18.48 -32.60
C THR A 88 8.16 -18.32 -31.53
N ILE A 89 8.24 -19.07 -30.44
CA ILE A 89 7.30 -18.97 -29.32
C ILE A 89 7.48 -17.65 -28.59
N ILE A 90 8.72 -17.25 -28.30
CA ILE A 90 9.02 -15.95 -27.66
C ILE A 90 8.47 -14.81 -28.53
N ARG A 91 8.64 -14.87 -29.87
CA ARG A 91 8.03 -13.86 -30.77
C ARG A 91 6.51 -13.83 -30.70
N ARG A 92 5.86 -15.00 -30.61
CA ARG A 92 4.40 -15.08 -30.44
C ARG A 92 3.95 -14.49 -29.11
N ILE A 93 4.66 -14.78 -28.02
CA ILE A 93 4.39 -14.20 -26.71
C ILE A 93 4.56 -12.67 -26.75
N LYS A 94 5.64 -12.17 -27.38
CA LYS A 94 5.87 -10.71 -27.54
C LYS A 94 4.79 -10.02 -28.39
N ALA A 95 4.17 -10.75 -29.31
CA ALA A 95 3.07 -10.23 -30.15
C ALA A 95 1.70 -10.29 -29.47
N ALA A 96 1.58 -10.89 -28.29
CA ALA A 96 0.33 -10.93 -27.54
C ALA A 96 -0.06 -9.52 -27.04
N PRO A 97 -1.35 -9.17 -27.06
CA PRO A 97 -1.81 -7.85 -26.63
C PRO A 97 -1.37 -7.55 -25.20
N GLY A 98 -0.85 -6.33 -24.96
CA GLY A 98 -0.42 -5.88 -23.64
C GLY A 98 0.95 -6.40 -23.17
N VAL A 99 1.64 -7.24 -23.95
CA VAL A 99 2.99 -7.71 -23.63
C VAL A 99 4.03 -6.68 -24.10
N ILE A 100 4.87 -6.20 -23.19
CA ILE A 100 5.96 -5.26 -23.48
C ILE A 100 7.26 -6.02 -23.74
N GLN A 101 7.54 -7.04 -22.94
CA GLN A 101 8.78 -7.80 -22.99
C GLN A 101 8.53 -9.28 -22.67
N ALA A 102 9.26 -10.16 -23.34
CA ALA A 102 9.35 -11.58 -23.00
C ALA A 102 10.80 -12.01 -23.13
N ALA A 103 11.40 -12.43 -22.01
CA ALA A 103 12.81 -12.78 -21.89
C ALA A 103 12.96 -14.23 -21.42
N PRO A 104 13.69 -15.09 -22.13
CA PRO A 104 14.03 -16.43 -21.64
C PRO A 104 15.00 -16.30 -20.46
N MET A 105 14.78 -17.11 -19.42
CA MET A 105 15.53 -17.01 -18.19
C MET A 105 15.91 -18.37 -17.62
N VAL A 106 17.14 -18.46 -17.13
CA VAL A 106 17.59 -19.53 -16.24
C VAL A 106 17.68 -18.92 -14.83
N GLU A 107 17.03 -19.53 -13.85
CA GLU A 107 17.09 -19.08 -12.46
C GLU A 107 17.46 -20.25 -11.57
N ALA A 108 18.58 -20.15 -10.86
CA ALA A 108 19.03 -21.20 -9.97
C ALA A 108 19.74 -20.62 -8.73
N GLN A 109 19.78 -21.41 -7.67
CA GLN A 109 20.49 -21.05 -6.45
C GLN A 109 21.95 -21.47 -6.54
N ALA A 110 22.82 -20.61 -6.04
CA ALA A 110 24.26 -20.86 -5.92
C ALA A 110 24.80 -20.25 -4.62
N MET A 111 25.99 -20.66 -4.24
CA MET A 111 26.77 -19.98 -3.21
C MET A 111 27.79 -19.08 -3.89
N VAL A 112 27.95 -17.87 -3.39
CA VAL A 112 28.97 -16.90 -3.82
C VAL A 112 30.06 -16.87 -2.76
N ILE A 113 31.29 -17.12 -3.16
CA ILE A 113 32.46 -17.03 -2.31
C ILE A 113 33.27 -15.80 -2.74
N GLY A 114 33.47 -14.88 -1.83
CA GLY A 114 34.34 -13.74 -1.96
C GLY A 114 35.44 -13.74 -0.87
N PRO A 115 36.33 -12.73 -0.89
CA PRO A 115 37.41 -12.63 0.09
C PRO A 115 36.94 -12.51 1.55
N SER A 116 35.79 -11.88 1.81
CA SER A 116 35.32 -11.60 3.16
C SER A 116 34.39 -12.68 3.73
N GLN A 117 33.47 -13.20 2.92
CA GLN A 117 32.52 -14.22 3.37
C GLN A 117 31.91 -15.01 2.22
N VAL A 118 31.11 -16.01 2.60
CA VAL A 118 30.30 -16.84 1.70
C VAL A 118 28.84 -16.50 1.92
N THR A 119 28.09 -16.29 0.84
CA THR A 119 26.66 -16.00 0.91
C THR A 119 25.86 -16.81 -0.11
N GLY A 120 24.57 -17.04 0.14
CA GLY A 120 23.67 -17.63 -0.84
C GLY A 120 23.25 -16.60 -1.88
N ALA A 121 23.08 -17.03 -3.13
CA ALA A 121 22.64 -16.18 -4.22
C ALA A 121 21.60 -16.87 -5.10
N ILE A 122 20.75 -16.07 -5.71
CA ILE A 122 19.87 -16.44 -6.83
C ILE A 122 20.54 -15.92 -8.10
N VAL A 123 20.98 -16.84 -8.93
CA VAL A 123 21.64 -16.51 -10.19
C VAL A 123 20.60 -16.49 -11.31
N ARG A 124 20.53 -15.38 -12.04
CA ARG A 124 19.68 -15.19 -13.21
C ARG A 124 20.51 -15.12 -14.47
N GLY A 125 20.33 -16.11 -15.34
CA GLY A 125 20.87 -16.11 -16.69
C GLY A 125 19.96 -15.40 -17.65
N VAL A 126 20.44 -14.32 -18.27
CA VAL A 126 19.65 -13.46 -19.17
C VAL A 126 20.45 -13.11 -20.42
N THR A 127 19.75 -12.84 -21.54
CA THR A 127 20.46 -12.34 -22.75
C THR A 127 20.93 -10.90 -22.53
N THR A 128 22.00 -10.51 -23.18
CA THR A 128 22.52 -9.13 -23.09
C THR A 128 21.49 -8.09 -23.56
N SER A 129 20.68 -8.43 -24.57
CA SER A 129 19.64 -7.57 -25.08
C SER A 129 18.52 -7.38 -24.04
N ASP A 130 18.06 -8.45 -23.41
CA ASP A 130 16.98 -8.39 -22.42
C ASP A 130 17.46 -7.67 -21.15
N LEU A 131 18.69 -7.90 -20.70
CA LEU A 131 19.27 -7.19 -19.54
C LEU A 131 19.29 -5.67 -19.75
N ARG A 132 19.65 -5.20 -20.95
CA ARG A 132 19.63 -3.76 -21.28
C ARG A 132 18.24 -3.14 -21.21
N HIS A 133 17.18 -3.92 -21.44
CA HIS A 133 15.80 -3.48 -21.30
C HIS A 133 15.28 -3.56 -19.85
N MET A 134 16.00 -4.22 -18.94
CA MET A 134 15.72 -4.21 -17.51
C MET A 134 16.19 -2.90 -16.87
N SER A 135 15.41 -1.84 -16.99
CA SER A 135 15.76 -0.48 -16.55
C SER A 135 16.19 -0.40 -15.08
N LEU A 136 15.59 -1.23 -14.20
CA LEU A 136 15.97 -1.29 -12.79
C LEU A 136 17.38 -1.86 -12.55
N ILE A 137 17.90 -2.67 -13.45
CA ILE A 137 19.27 -3.20 -13.34
C ILE A 137 20.21 -2.35 -14.17
N ALA A 138 19.96 -2.27 -15.48
CA ALA A 138 20.85 -1.58 -16.43
C ALA A 138 20.94 -0.06 -16.15
N GLY A 139 19.85 0.55 -15.68
CA GLY A 139 19.80 1.98 -15.33
C GLY A 139 20.35 2.32 -13.94
N ASN A 140 20.62 1.34 -13.09
CA ASN A 140 21.04 1.55 -11.70
C ASN A 140 22.38 0.88 -11.36
N ILE A 141 23.30 0.82 -12.31
CA ILE A 141 24.67 0.38 -12.07
C ILE A 141 25.41 1.49 -11.32
N LYS A 142 25.81 1.22 -10.09
CA LYS A 142 26.54 2.17 -9.24
C LYS A 142 28.03 2.19 -9.50
N GLN A 143 28.60 1.02 -9.80
CA GLN A 143 30.03 0.85 -10.03
C GLN A 143 30.25 -0.14 -11.19
N GLY A 144 31.30 0.06 -11.99
CA GLY A 144 31.54 -0.76 -13.15
C GLY A 144 30.65 -0.44 -14.34
N SER A 145 30.41 -1.40 -15.21
CA SER A 145 29.58 -1.24 -16.42
C SER A 145 29.06 -2.58 -16.94
N LEU A 146 28.14 -2.51 -17.94
CA LEU A 146 27.72 -3.68 -18.72
C LEU A 146 28.74 -4.10 -19.79
N ALA A 147 29.89 -3.42 -19.92
CA ALA A 147 30.92 -3.77 -20.86
C ALA A 147 31.46 -5.16 -20.53
N GLY A 148 31.60 -6.01 -21.55
CA GLY A 148 32.02 -7.38 -21.35
C GLY A 148 30.92 -8.38 -20.99
N PHE A 149 29.76 -7.95 -20.52
CA PHE A 149 28.64 -8.85 -20.28
C PHE A 149 28.11 -9.43 -21.60
N GLY A 150 28.10 -10.74 -21.69
CA GLY A 150 27.67 -11.44 -22.91
C GLY A 150 28.73 -11.45 -24.01
N GLN A 151 30.01 -11.12 -23.71
CA GLN A 151 31.11 -11.16 -24.65
C GLN A 151 32.06 -12.33 -24.32
N GLY A 152 32.42 -13.10 -25.32
CA GLY A 152 33.31 -14.27 -25.17
C GLY A 152 32.58 -15.59 -25.44
N GLU A 153 33.30 -16.68 -25.23
CA GLU A 153 32.76 -18.02 -25.41
C GLU A 153 31.61 -18.27 -24.41
N TYR A 154 30.46 -18.78 -24.88
CA TYR A 154 29.23 -18.93 -24.07
C TYR A 154 28.81 -17.64 -23.33
N GLY A 155 29.06 -16.47 -23.92
CA GLY A 155 28.71 -15.19 -23.32
C GLY A 155 29.71 -14.65 -22.29
N GLY A 156 30.82 -15.35 -22.06
CA GLY A 156 31.94 -14.92 -21.20
C GLY A 156 31.67 -15.05 -19.72
N ASP A 157 32.65 -14.70 -18.90
CA ASP A 157 32.70 -14.93 -17.47
C ASP A 157 32.37 -13.65 -16.63
N VAL A 158 31.76 -12.63 -17.25
CA VAL A 158 31.41 -11.37 -16.58
C VAL A 158 30.03 -11.45 -15.99
N VAL A 159 29.92 -11.13 -14.71
CA VAL A 159 28.65 -11.12 -13.95
C VAL A 159 28.37 -9.77 -13.33
N LEU A 160 27.10 -9.51 -13.03
CA LEU A 160 26.66 -8.36 -12.25
C LEU A 160 26.15 -8.85 -10.90
N ILE A 161 26.48 -8.12 -9.84
CA ILE A 161 26.04 -8.44 -8.47
C ILE A 161 25.40 -7.22 -7.83
N GLY A 162 24.55 -7.44 -6.84
CA GLY A 162 23.95 -6.35 -6.08
C GLY A 162 24.95 -5.67 -5.14
N ASP A 163 24.71 -4.41 -4.83
CA ASP A 163 25.58 -3.56 -3.99
C ASP A 163 25.79 -4.13 -2.57
N ARG A 164 24.72 -4.65 -1.96
CA ARG A 164 24.81 -5.28 -0.64
C ARG A 164 25.63 -6.57 -0.68
N MET A 165 25.46 -7.37 -1.74
CA MET A 165 26.25 -8.57 -1.93
C MET A 165 27.73 -8.20 -2.11
N ALA A 166 28.06 -7.22 -2.96
CA ALA A 166 29.42 -6.76 -3.19
C ALA A 166 30.12 -6.33 -1.90
N GLN A 167 29.41 -5.56 -1.05
CA GLN A 167 29.90 -5.15 0.27
C GLN A 167 30.12 -6.33 1.21
N SER A 168 29.18 -7.27 1.26
CA SER A 168 29.19 -8.45 2.12
C SER A 168 30.35 -9.39 1.77
N VAL A 169 30.52 -9.74 0.49
CA VAL A 169 31.59 -10.63 0.05
C VAL A 169 32.93 -9.91 -0.13
N GLY A 170 32.97 -8.58 -0.07
CA GLY A 170 34.18 -7.76 -0.07
C GLY A 170 34.83 -7.60 -1.45
N VAL A 171 34.02 -7.41 -2.52
CA VAL A 171 34.52 -7.31 -3.90
C VAL A 171 34.06 -6.02 -4.58
N LYS A 172 34.80 -5.63 -5.61
CA LYS A 172 34.55 -4.48 -6.48
C LYS A 172 34.54 -4.91 -7.96
N PRO A 173 34.07 -4.08 -8.89
CA PRO A 173 34.22 -4.35 -10.32
C PRO A 173 35.68 -4.61 -10.71
N GLY A 174 35.89 -5.70 -11.42
CA GLY A 174 37.23 -6.23 -11.79
C GLY A 174 37.72 -7.37 -10.90
N ASP A 175 37.15 -7.54 -9.70
CA ASP A 175 37.51 -8.65 -8.81
C ASP A 175 36.83 -9.95 -9.25
N ALA A 176 37.44 -11.09 -8.86
CA ALA A 176 36.85 -12.41 -9.09
C ALA A 176 36.04 -12.87 -7.91
N ILE A 177 34.90 -13.53 -8.20
CA ILE A 177 34.07 -14.28 -7.25
C ILE A 177 33.98 -15.74 -7.70
N THR A 178 33.86 -16.66 -6.75
CA THR A 178 33.61 -18.07 -7.05
C THR A 178 32.16 -18.40 -6.86
N LEU A 179 31.47 -18.92 -7.88
CA LEU A 179 30.15 -19.47 -7.77
C LEU A 179 30.21 -20.99 -7.57
N ILE A 180 29.43 -21.50 -6.62
CA ILE A 180 29.29 -22.94 -6.39
C ILE A 180 27.80 -23.29 -6.55
N SER A 181 27.52 -24.19 -7.49
CA SER A 181 26.17 -24.79 -7.64
C SER A 181 26.13 -26.14 -6.91
N PRO A 182 25.12 -26.35 -6.04
CA PRO A 182 24.92 -27.66 -5.40
C PRO A 182 24.49 -28.76 -6.40
N SER A 183 23.96 -28.35 -7.57
CA SER A 183 23.46 -29.25 -8.60
C SER A 183 24.53 -29.45 -9.69
N GLY A 184 25.50 -30.31 -9.45
CA GLY A 184 26.48 -30.73 -10.42
C GLY A 184 26.16 -32.07 -11.09
N PRO A 185 27.02 -32.58 -11.96
CA PRO A 185 26.80 -33.84 -12.66
C PRO A 185 26.68 -35.01 -11.66
N ALA A 186 25.77 -35.94 -11.94
CA ALA A 186 25.69 -37.16 -11.19
C ALA A 186 26.91 -38.02 -11.40
N THR A 187 27.55 -38.39 -10.31
CA THR A 187 28.73 -39.31 -10.32
C THR A 187 28.34 -40.62 -9.66
N ALA A 188 29.16 -41.65 -9.83
CA ALA A 188 28.95 -42.95 -9.19
C ALA A 188 28.90 -42.86 -7.65
N PHE A 189 29.40 -41.80 -7.05
CA PHE A 189 29.47 -41.53 -5.61
C PHE A 189 28.49 -40.42 -5.13
N GLY A 190 27.56 -39.99 -5.98
CA GLY A 190 26.61 -38.91 -5.70
C GLY A 190 26.77 -37.74 -6.68
N SER A 191 26.00 -36.65 -6.46
CA SER A 191 26.18 -35.44 -7.26
C SER A 191 27.41 -34.64 -6.78
N SER A 192 28.28 -34.26 -7.70
CA SER A 192 29.37 -33.33 -7.39
C SER A 192 28.86 -31.88 -7.46
N THR A 193 29.51 -30.96 -6.75
CA THR A 193 29.27 -29.52 -6.91
C THR A 193 29.96 -29.01 -8.18
N ARG A 194 29.38 -28.01 -8.84
CA ARG A 194 30.09 -27.25 -9.88
C ARG A 194 30.63 -25.96 -9.28
N GLU A 195 31.86 -25.67 -9.56
CA GLU A 195 32.56 -24.47 -9.11
C GLU A 195 33.19 -23.77 -10.31
N LYS A 196 33.02 -22.43 -10.37
CA LYS A 196 33.66 -21.61 -11.40
C LYS A 196 33.88 -20.18 -10.91
N ASN A 197 35.01 -19.60 -11.35
CA ASN A 197 35.32 -18.20 -11.09
C ASN A 197 34.70 -17.29 -12.15
N TYR A 198 34.14 -16.18 -11.71
CA TYR A 198 33.54 -15.14 -12.53
C TYR A 198 34.12 -13.78 -12.17
N ILE A 199 34.17 -12.86 -13.12
CA ILE A 199 34.62 -11.49 -12.91
C ILE A 199 33.41 -10.59 -12.68
N VAL A 200 33.45 -9.79 -11.62
CA VAL A 200 32.42 -8.77 -11.36
C VAL A 200 32.60 -7.63 -12.36
N GLY A 201 31.71 -7.51 -13.35
CA GLY A 201 31.75 -6.43 -14.34
C GLY A 201 31.08 -5.16 -13.84
N GLY A 202 30.07 -5.30 -13.00
CA GLY A 202 29.33 -4.18 -12.43
C GLY A 202 28.55 -4.53 -11.18
N VAL A 203 28.31 -3.49 -10.39
CA VAL A 203 27.54 -3.56 -9.15
C VAL A 203 26.29 -2.70 -9.32
N PHE A 204 25.12 -3.31 -9.21
CA PHE A 204 23.84 -2.63 -9.32
C PHE A 204 23.18 -2.41 -7.95
N SER A 205 22.26 -1.45 -7.86
CA SER A 205 21.43 -1.28 -6.68
C SER A 205 20.01 -0.87 -7.07
N VAL A 206 19.04 -1.72 -6.74
CA VAL A 206 17.63 -1.45 -6.99
C VAL A 206 16.95 -0.75 -5.81
N GLY A 207 17.72 -0.47 -4.75
CA GLY A 207 17.23 0.18 -3.54
C GLY A 207 16.37 -0.73 -2.64
N MET A 208 16.46 -2.04 -2.81
CA MET A 208 15.86 -3.05 -1.95
C MET A 208 16.95 -3.99 -1.46
N SER A 209 17.26 -3.92 -0.15
CA SER A 209 18.36 -4.68 0.46
C SER A 209 18.31 -6.17 0.12
N GLN A 210 17.13 -6.79 0.15
CA GLN A 210 16.96 -8.21 -0.16
C GLN A 210 17.36 -8.58 -1.60
N PHE A 211 17.04 -7.72 -2.58
CA PHE A 211 17.43 -7.96 -3.98
C PHE A 211 18.91 -7.63 -4.19
N ASP A 212 19.39 -6.54 -3.59
CA ASP A 212 20.79 -6.13 -3.68
C ASP A 212 21.74 -7.12 -2.96
N GLU A 213 21.21 -7.97 -2.06
CA GLU A 213 21.98 -9.00 -1.34
C GLU A 213 21.91 -10.37 -2.01
N ALA A 214 20.80 -10.68 -2.70
CA ALA A 214 20.52 -12.05 -3.13
C ALA A 214 20.80 -12.33 -4.60
N PHE A 215 20.84 -11.34 -5.51
CA PHE A 215 20.82 -11.60 -6.94
C PHE A 215 22.17 -11.40 -7.63
N VAL A 216 22.48 -12.35 -8.52
CA VAL A 216 23.60 -12.32 -9.48
C VAL A 216 23.02 -12.46 -10.89
N TYR A 217 23.40 -11.59 -11.81
CA TYR A 217 23.07 -11.71 -13.23
C TYR A 217 24.29 -12.20 -14.01
N MET A 218 24.08 -13.19 -14.88
CA MET A 218 25.09 -13.70 -15.80
C MET A 218 24.51 -13.89 -17.20
N PRO A 219 25.33 -14.00 -18.23
CA PRO A 219 24.86 -14.32 -19.58
C PRO A 219 24.08 -15.63 -19.63
N LEU A 220 23.00 -15.67 -20.42
CA LEU A 220 22.08 -16.82 -20.47
C LEU A 220 22.82 -18.12 -20.83
N GLU A 221 23.66 -18.09 -21.84
CA GLU A 221 24.44 -19.26 -22.29
C GLU A 221 25.40 -19.76 -21.20
N GLN A 222 25.98 -18.83 -20.46
CA GLN A 222 26.88 -19.15 -19.35
C GLN A 222 26.10 -19.80 -18.19
N ALA A 223 24.86 -19.28 -17.88
CA ALA A 223 24.02 -19.89 -16.87
C ALA A 223 23.56 -21.31 -17.27
N GLN A 224 23.22 -21.49 -18.55
CA GLN A 224 22.87 -22.81 -19.08
C GLN A 224 24.04 -23.80 -18.93
N LEU A 225 25.26 -23.40 -19.28
CA LEU A 225 26.46 -24.21 -19.12
C LEU A 225 26.74 -24.52 -17.64
N PHE A 226 26.72 -23.49 -16.78
CA PHE A 226 27.09 -23.61 -15.37
C PHE A 226 26.07 -24.46 -14.59
N PHE A 227 24.78 -24.36 -14.88
CA PHE A 227 23.74 -25.16 -14.21
C PHE A 227 23.39 -26.45 -14.94
N GLY A 228 24.06 -26.79 -16.05
CA GLY A 228 23.81 -28.02 -16.79
C GLY A 228 22.43 -28.09 -17.44
N ARG A 229 21.99 -26.98 -17.96
CA ARG A 229 20.67 -26.86 -18.62
C ARG A 229 20.73 -27.11 -20.14
N ASP A 230 21.89 -27.44 -20.66
CA ASP A 230 22.15 -27.49 -22.11
C ASP A 230 21.69 -26.19 -22.80
N THR A 231 20.65 -26.28 -23.62
CA THR A 231 20.02 -25.10 -24.23
C THR A 231 18.70 -24.73 -23.59
N SER A 232 18.26 -25.41 -22.51
CA SER A 232 16.97 -25.16 -21.90
C SER A 232 16.95 -23.92 -21.02
N VAL A 233 15.73 -23.39 -20.79
CA VAL A 233 15.45 -22.30 -19.85
C VAL A 233 14.39 -22.74 -18.85
N ASP A 234 14.41 -22.13 -17.67
CA ASP A 234 13.46 -22.51 -16.62
C ASP A 234 12.09 -21.91 -16.87
N TYR A 235 12.03 -20.71 -17.46
CA TYR A 235 10.80 -20.02 -17.86
C TYR A 235 11.07 -18.85 -18.81
N VAL A 236 10.02 -18.32 -19.41
CA VAL A 236 10.04 -17.00 -20.08
C VAL A 236 9.42 -16.01 -19.12
N GLU A 237 10.18 -14.99 -18.73
CA GLU A 237 9.71 -13.87 -17.94
C GLU A 237 9.04 -12.85 -18.86
N ILE A 238 7.81 -12.44 -18.51
CA ILE A 238 6.99 -11.57 -19.35
C ILE A 238 6.61 -10.33 -18.54
N LYS A 239 6.84 -9.16 -19.14
CA LYS A 239 6.35 -7.87 -18.64
C LYS A 239 5.20 -7.39 -19.48
N VAL A 240 4.14 -6.94 -18.82
CA VAL A 240 2.95 -6.37 -19.43
C VAL A 240 2.83 -4.89 -19.08
N ASP A 241 2.05 -4.14 -19.86
CA ASP A 241 1.82 -2.71 -19.67
C ASP A 241 1.14 -2.38 -18.33
N ASP A 242 0.20 -3.21 -17.92
CA ASP A 242 -0.54 -3.07 -16.67
C ASP A 242 -0.42 -4.36 -15.83
N PRO A 243 0.41 -4.36 -14.77
CA PRO A 243 0.59 -5.54 -13.92
C PRO A 243 -0.69 -6.04 -13.24
N ASP A 244 -1.67 -5.15 -13.02
CA ASP A 244 -2.95 -5.52 -12.41
C ASP A 244 -3.81 -6.35 -13.36
N LYS A 245 -3.60 -6.21 -14.68
CA LYS A 245 -4.24 -7.01 -15.73
C LYS A 245 -3.52 -8.30 -16.08
N ALA A 246 -2.38 -8.60 -15.45
CA ALA A 246 -1.61 -9.81 -15.73
C ALA A 246 -2.48 -11.08 -15.68
N LYS A 247 -3.40 -11.16 -14.72
CA LYS A 247 -4.32 -12.30 -14.59
C LYS A 247 -5.26 -12.47 -15.80
N GLU A 248 -5.71 -11.38 -16.39
CA GLU A 248 -6.59 -11.41 -17.57
C GLU A 248 -5.81 -11.83 -18.84
N LEU A 249 -4.53 -11.43 -18.92
CA LEU A 249 -3.64 -11.74 -20.03
C LEU A 249 -3.07 -13.16 -19.97
N LYS A 250 -3.21 -13.85 -18.84
CA LYS A 250 -2.70 -15.21 -18.62
C LYS A 250 -3.11 -16.17 -19.73
N HIS A 251 -4.40 -16.20 -20.08
CA HIS A 251 -4.92 -17.07 -21.13
C HIS A 251 -4.34 -16.76 -22.53
N ALA A 252 -4.21 -15.46 -22.86
CA ALA A 252 -3.60 -15.08 -24.14
C ALA A 252 -2.14 -15.52 -24.25
N VAL A 253 -1.39 -15.43 -23.15
CA VAL A 253 -0.01 -15.89 -23.08
C VAL A 253 0.07 -17.42 -23.12
N GLU A 254 -0.85 -18.15 -22.47
CA GLU A 254 -0.93 -19.63 -22.56
C GLU A 254 -1.09 -20.09 -24.00
N VAL A 255 -2.05 -19.49 -24.72
CA VAL A 255 -2.28 -19.79 -26.14
C VAL A 255 -1.04 -19.48 -27.00
N ALA A 256 -0.38 -18.35 -26.76
CA ALA A 256 0.84 -17.97 -27.47
C ALA A 256 2.03 -18.90 -27.15
N SER A 257 2.10 -19.45 -25.94
CA SER A 257 3.16 -20.36 -25.47
C SER A 257 2.98 -21.79 -25.98
N GLY A 258 1.80 -22.13 -26.53
CA GLY A 258 1.49 -23.41 -27.14
C GLY A 258 0.94 -24.47 -26.17
N PRO A 259 0.63 -25.66 -26.68
CA PRO A 259 0.02 -26.73 -25.88
C PRO A 259 0.94 -27.19 -24.73
N GLY A 260 0.33 -27.44 -23.58
CA GLY A 260 1.06 -27.84 -22.38
C GLY A 260 1.79 -26.71 -21.66
N ALA A 261 1.56 -25.45 -22.05
CA ALA A 261 2.11 -24.30 -21.36
C ALA A 261 1.43 -24.09 -20.00
N LEU A 262 2.25 -23.82 -19.00
CA LEU A 262 1.83 -23.36 -17.66
C LEU A 262 2.24 -21.90 -17.51
N VAL A 263 1.25 -21.03 -17.33
CA VAL A 263 1.51 -19.62 -17.09
C VAL A 263 1.08 -19.28 -15.66
N SER A 264 2.02 -18.78 -14.87
CA SER A 264 1.76 -18.23 -13.55
C SER A 264 1.92 -16.72 -13.56
N ASP A 265 1.12 -16.02 -12.77
CA ASP A 265 1.28 -14.58 -12.58
C ASP A 265 2.15 -14.27 -11.34
N TRP A 266 2.49 -13.01 -11.18
CA TRP A 266 3.30 -12.54 -10.05
C TRP A 266 2.60 -12.76 -8.69
N GLN A 267 1.26 -12.81 -8.66
CA GLN A 267 0.48 -13.08 -7.45
C GLN A 267 0.58 -14.55 -7.05
N ASP A 268 0.58 -15.45 -8.05
CA ASP A 268 0.76 -16.90 -7.83
C ASP A 268 2.16 -17.18 -7.25
N LYS A 269 3.22 -16.57 -7.81
CA LYS A 269 4.61 -16.72 -7.32
C LYS A 269 4.81 -16.12 -5.93
N ASN A 270 4.10 -15.05 -5.59
CA ASN A 270 4.20 -14.35 -4.32
C ASN A 270 2.95 -14.53 -3.46
N HIS A 271 2.29 -15.69 -3.54
CA HIS A 271 0.99 -15.96 -2.91
C HIS A 271 0.98 -15.62 -1.41
N SER A 272 2.00 -15.98 -0.65
CA SER A 272 2.07 -15.69 0.78
C SER A 272 2.10 -14.19 1.05
N TYR A 273 2.89 -13.44 0.29
CA TYR A 273 2.98 -11.99 0.40
C TYR A 273 1.68 -11.30 0.00
N PHE A 274 1.08 -11.73 -1.13
CA PHE A 274 -0.19 -11.18 -1.62
C PHE A 274 -1.34 -11.48 -0.64
N THR A 275 -1.36 -12.69 -0.06
CA THR A 275 -2.33 -13.05 0.98
C THR A 275 -2.16 -12.18 2.22
N ALA A 276 -0.93 -11.92 2.66
CA ALA A 276 -0.65 -11.02 3.78
C ALA A 276 -1.20 -9.60 3.53
N LEU A 277 -0.99 -9.04 2.33
CA LEU A 277 -1.54 -7.73 1.95
C LEU A 277 -3.07 -7.71 1.91
N GLN A 278 -3.71 -8.83 1.51
CA GLN A 278 -5.18 -8.93 1.56
C GLN A 278 -5.72 -9.00 2.98
N VAL A 279 -5.06 -9.78 3.86
CA VAL A 279 -5.42 -9.87 5.28
C VAL A 279 -5.26 -8.51 5.94
N GLU A 280 -4.14 -7.84 5.71
CA GLU A 280 -3.88 -6.49 6.19
C GLU A 280 -5.02 -5.53 5.81
N ARG A 281 -5.44 -5.51 4.53
CA ARG A 281 -6.54 -4.66 4.06
C ARG A 281 -7.87 -4.96 4.79
N LYS A 282 -8.14 -6.23 5.12
CA LYS A 282 -9.33 -6.60 5.91
C LYS A 282 -9.21 -6.12 7.35
N VAL A 283 -8.05 -6.28 7.97
CA VAL A 283 -7.78 -5.81 9.35
C VAL A 283 -7.86 -4.30 9.42
N MET A 284 -7.28 -3.58 8.47
CA MET A 284 -7.36 -2.11 8.42
C MET A 284 -8.81 -1.62 8.30
N ARG A 285 -9.65 -2.28 7.49
CA ARG A 285 -11.09 -1.95 7.43
C ARG A 285 -11.81 -2.18 8.77
N LEU A 286 -11.44 -3.24 9.50
CA LEU A 286 -11.98 -3.50 10.82
C LEU A 286 -11.56 -2.41 11.83
N ILE A 287 -10.28 -2.03 11.84
CA ILE A 287 -9.77 -0.95 12.68
C ILE A 287 -10.49 0.37 12.36
N LEU A 288 -10.65 0.68 11.07
CA LEU A 288 -11.41 1.84 10.60
C LEU A 288 -12.83 1.84 11.15
N PHE A 289 -13.54 0.70 11.07
CA PHE A 289 -14.88 0.56 11.65
C PHE A 289 -14.88 0.82 13.15
N CYS A 290 -13.92 0.27 13.90
CA CYS A 290 -13.80 0.49 15.35
C CYS A 290 -13.56 1.97 15.69
N ILE A 291 -12.70 2.67 14.95
CA ILE A 291 -12.42 4.10 15.19
C ILE A 291 -13.66 4.95 14.92
N VAL A 292 -14.39 4.68 13.83
CA VAL A 292 -15.65 5.37 13.53
C VAL A 292 -16.71 5.06 14.59
N ALA A 293 -16.78 3.84 15.09
CA ALA A 293 -17.69 3.46 16.17
C ALA A 293 -17.39 4.23 17.47
N ILE A 294 -16.11 4.35 17.84
CA ILE A 294 -15.69 5.12 19.03
C ILE A 294 -16.05 6.61 18.86
N ALA A 295 -15.77 7.19 17.70
CA ALA A 295 -16.17 8.58 17.41
C ALA A 295 -17.68 8.77 17.49
N THR A 296 -18.46 7.80 16.99
CA THR A 296 -19.93 7.78 17.05
C THR A 296 -20.44 7.74 18.50
N LEU A 297 -19.86 6.89 19.36
CA LEU A 297 -20.19 6.81 20.78
C LEU A 297 -19.90 8.14 21.51
N ASN A 298 -18.82 8.81 21.15
CA ASN A 298 -18.49 10.13 21.67
C ASN A 298 -19.55 11.17 21.33
N ILE A 299 -20.06 11.18 20.08
CA ILE A 299 -21.17 12.07 19.66
C ILE A 299 -22.44 11.76 20.47
N ILE A 300 -22.79 10.49 20.63
CA ILE A 300 -23.97 10.07 21.42
C ILE A 300 -23.87 10.58 22.87
N SER A 301 -22.72 10.32 23.53
CA SER A 301 -22.48 10.73 24.91
C SER A 301 -22.57 12.25 25.08
N SER A 302 -21.99 12.98 24.14
CA SER A 302 -22.02 14.44 24.12
C SER A 302 -23.42 15.01 23.96
N LEU A 303 -24.21 14.43 23.05
CA LEU A 303 -25.59 14.87 22.84
C LEU A 303 -26.50 14.50 24.01
N VAL A 304 -26.33 13.35 24.64
CA VAL A 304 -27.04 12.98 25.87
C VAL A 304 -26.82 14.01 26.96
N MET A 305 -25.54 14.41 27.16
CA MET A 305 -25.19 15.44 28.13
C MET A 305 -25.73 16.82 27.77
N LEU A 306 -25.68 17.18 26.46
CA LEU A 306 -26.28 18.41 25.95
C LEU A 306 -27.81 18.46 26.26
N VAL A 307 -28.53 17.36 25.97
CA VAL A 307 -29.94 17.24 26.24
C VAL A 307 -30.26 17.40 27.73
N LYS A 308 -29.48 16.71 28.58
CA LYS A 308 -29.65 16.83 30.05
C LYS A 308 -29.46 18.27 30.54
N ASN A 309 -28.38 18.94 30.07
CA ASN A 309 -28.10 20.31 30.47
C ASN A 309 -29.08 21.35 29.90
N LYS A 310 -29.78 21.03 28.81
CA LYS A 310 -30.76 21.91 28.14
C LYS A 310 -32.20 21.51 28.40
N GLY A 311 -32.46 20.65 29.37
CA GLY A 311 -33.83 20.19 29.71
C GLY A 311 -34.83 21.32 30.00
N LYS A 312 -34.43 22.34 30.80
CA LYS A 312 -35.25 23.53 31.07
C LYS A 312 -35.57 24.33 29.79
N ASP A 313 -34.55 24.56 28.93
CA ASP A 313 -34.74 25.28 27.67
C ASP A 313 -35.69 24.53 26.73
N ILE A 314 -35.59 23.18 26.68
CA ILE A 314 -36.51 22.31 25.92
C ILE A 314 -37.95 22.42 26.46
N ALA A 315 -38.13 22.38 27.79
CA ALA A 315 -39.44 22.49 28.43
C ALA A 315 -40.12 23.84 28.10
N ILE A 316 -39.36 24.94 28.19
CA ILE A 316 -39.84 26.28 27.82
C ILE A 316 -40.25 26.32 26.34
N LEU A 317 -39.43 25.81 25.41
CA LEU A 317 -39.80 25.79 24.00
C LEU A 317 -41.03 24.97 23.73
N ARG A 318 -41.26 23.85 24.45
CA ARG A 318 -42.47 23.03 24.32
C ARG A 318 -43.72 23.71 24.89
N THR A 319 -43.59 24.41 26.00
CA THR A 319 -44.73 25.20 26.56
C THR A 319 -45.11 26.38 25.66
N MET A 320 -44.12 26.91 24.89
CA MET A 320 -44.38 27.94 23.86
C MET A 320 -44.97 27.37 22.56
N GLY A 321 -45.22 26.05 22.46
CA GLY A 321 -45.86 25.41 21.32
C GLY A 321 -44.91 24.71 20.33
N ALA A 322 -43.65 24.56 20.65
CA ALA A 322 -42.74 23.80 19.80
C ALA A 322 -43.09 22.30 19.82
N GLY A 323 -43.42 21.74 18.67
CA GLY A 323 -43.74 20.32 18.52
C GLY A 323 -42.54 19.41 18.75
N GLN A 324 -42.78 18.12 19.07
CA GLN A 324 -41.74 17.11 19.28
C GLN A 324 -40.79 17.00 18.09
N GLY A 325 -41.33 17.05 16.85
CA GLY A 325 -40.51 16.99 15.63
C GLY A 325 -39.57 18.19 15.44
N ALA A 326 -39.95 19.39 15.95
CA ALA A 326 -39.06 20.54 15.90
C ALA A 326 -37.90 20.40 16.87
N ILE A 327 -38.13 19.90 18.09
CA ILE A 327 -37.03 19.61 19.05
C ILE A 327 -36.10 18.54 18.50
N LEU A 328 -36.64 17.45 17.95
CA LEU A 328 -35.85 16.42 17.32
C LEU A 328 -34.92 17.00 16.23
N ARG A 329 -35.46 17.79 15.30
CA ARG A 329 -34.69 18.41 14.22
C ARG A 329 -33.62 19.37 14.76
N ILE A 330 -33.87 20.15 15.79
CA ILE A 330 -32.89 21.05 16.41
C ILE A 330 -31.70 20.27 16.93
N PHE A 331 -31.91 19.17 17.67
CA PHE A 331 -30.82 18.37 18.23
C PHE A 331 -30.08 17.57 17.16
N VAL A 332 -30.80 17.05 16.15
CA VAL A 332 -30.15 16.40 14.99
C VAL A 332 -29.27 17.41 14.24
N MET A 333 -29.75 18.62 13.97
CA MET A 333 -28.95 19.65 13.33
C MET A 333 -27.72 20.04 14.16
N ALA A 334 -27.89 20.18 15.47
CA ALA A 334 -26.75 20.52 16.35
C ALA A 334 -25.67 19.42 16.32
N GLY A 335 -26.05 18.16 16.53
CA GLY A 335 -25.08 17.06 16.51
C GLY A 335 -24.48 16.79 15.14
N ALA A 336 -25.31 16.81 14.08
CA ALA A 336 -24.83 16.66 12.70
C ALA A 336 -23.84 17.77 12.32
N SER A 337 -24.07 19.00 12.77
CA SER A 337 -23.11 20.11 12.52
C SER A 337 -21.75 19.87 13.14
N ILE A 338 -21.68 19.31 14.37
CA ILE A 338 -20.41 18.95 15.02
C ILE A 338 -19.71 17.85 14.22
N GLY A 339 -20.46 16.77 13.88
CA GLY A 339 -19.90 15.63 13.18
C GLY A 339 -19.42 15.98 11.77
N VAL A 340 -20.24 16.71 10.99
CA VAL A 340 -19.88 17.13 9.63
C VAL A 340 -18.70 18.11 9.66
N ALA A 341 -18.71 19.11 10.54
CA ALA A 341 -17.60 20.05 10.67
C ALA A 341 -16.32 19.35 11.11
N GLY A 342 -16.41 18.41 12.06
CA GLY A 342 -15.25 17.59 12.47
C GLY A 342 -14.72 16.71 11.34
N THR A 343 -15.61 16.10 10.56
CA THR A 343 -15.24 15.29 9.38
C THR A 343 -14.54 16.14 8.33
N LEU A 344 -15.05 17.32 8.01
CA LEU A 344 -14.42 18.21 7.03
C LEU A 344 -13.07 18.76 7.51
N CYS A 345 -12.96 19.09 8.79
CA CYS A 345 -11.70 19.52 9.38
C CYS A 345 -10.67 18.36 9.40
N GLY A 346 -11.12 17.15 9.78
CA GLY A 346 -10.29 15.94 9.74
C GLY A 346 -9.84 15.58 8.33
N LEU A 347 -10.72 15.74 7.32
CA LEU A 347 -10.37 15.58 5.91
C LEU A 347 -9.27 16.58 5.51
N ALA A 348 -9.45 17.85 5.78
CA ALA A 348 -8.48 18.88 5.42
C ALA A 348 -7.11 18.62 6.06
N LEU A 349 -7.09 18.32 7.37
CA LEU A 349 -5.86 18.02 8.09
C LEU A 349 -5.22 16.70 7.61
N GLY A 350 -6.01 15.64 7.37
CA GLY A 350 -5.52 14.35 6.91
C GLY A 350 -4.90 14.42 5.52
N VAL A 351 -5.56 15.08 4.58
CA VAL A 351 -5.03 15.28 3.22
C VAL A 351 -3.78 16.14 3.26
N LEU A 352 -3.78 17.25 4.01
CA LEU A 352 -2.64 18.14 4.13
C LEU A 352 -1.44 17.40 4.75
N PHE A 353 -1.64 16.68 5.84
CA PHE A 353 -0.58 15.91 6.49
C PHE A 353 -0.02 14.82 5.57
N SER A 354 -0.88 14.07 4.88
CA SER A 354 -0.46 13.03 3.94
C SER A 354 0.31 13.59 2.74
N ALA A 355 -0.08 14.77 2.23
CA ALA A 355 0.61 15.43 1.14
C ALA A 355 2.00 15.96 1.52
N TYR A 356 2.17 16.38 2.78
CA TYR A 356 3.43 16.93 3.30
C TYR A 356 4.17 15.96 4.24
N ILE A 357 3.92 14.66 4.17
CA ILE A 357 4.49 13.69 5.11
C ILE A 357 6.03 13.62 5.02
N THR A 358 6.60 13.68 3.80
CA THR A 358 8.05 13.67 3.59
C THR A 358 8.76 14.91 4.17
N PRO A 359 8.31 16.15 3.91
CA PRO A 359 8.84 17.33 4.60
C PRO A 359 8.71 17.25 6.13
N ILE A 360 7.59 16.70 6.64
CA ILE A 360 7.37 16.52 8.08
C ILE A 360 8.35 15.50 8.63
N GLN A 361 8.56 14.37 7.95
CA GLN A 361 9.57 13.37 8.33
C GLN A 361 10.96 14.01 8.42
N ASN A 362 11.40 14.72 7.38
CA ASN A 362 12.71 15.36 7.36
C ASN A 362 12.88 16.38 8.49
N PHE A 363 11.81 17.12 8.81
CA PHE A 363 11.82 18.06 9.95
C PHE A 363 11.96 17.32 11.29
N VAL A 364 11.23 16.22 11.49
CA VAL A 364 11.33 15.41 12.70
C VAL A 364 12.72 14.79 12.85
N GLU A 365 13.29 14.27 11.78
CA GLU A 365 14.65 13.72 11.76
C GLU A 365 15.71 14.79 12.08
N TRP A 366 15.52 15.99 11.54
CA TRP A 366 16.39 17.13 11.86
C TRP A 366 16.32 17.52 13.36
N VAL A 367 15.13 17.52 13.95
CA VAL A 367 14.93 17.87 15.38
C VAL A 367 15.44 16.77 16.30
N THR A 368 15.18 15.50 15.97
CA THR A 368 15.53 14.35 16.82
C THR A 368 16.97 13.87 16.64
N GLY A 369 17.61 14.24 15.53
CA GLY A 369 18.95 13.77 15.16
C GLY A 369 19.02 12.27 14.82
N THR A 370 17.89 11.60 14.70
CA THR A 370 17.80 10.16 14.38
C THR A 370 16.91 9.93 13.18
N ALA A 371 17.28 8.97 12.31
CA ALA A 371 16.43 8.55 11.21
C ALA A 371 15.17 7.89 11.77
N VAL A 372 14.01 8.49 11.53
CA VAL A 372 12.69 7.97 11.93
C VAL A 372 12.35 6.73 11.10
N PHE A 373 12.85 6.70 9.85
CA PHE A 373 12.56 5.64 8.91
C PHE A 373 13.86 5.10 8.32
N SER A 374 14.27 3.89 8.75
CA SER A 374 15.51 3.27 8.28
C SER A 374 15.28 2.46 7.02
N ALA A 375 15.99 2.78 5.94
CA ALA A 375 15.95 2.03 4.68
C ALA A 375 16.35 0.56 4.86
N ASP A 376 17.20 0.25 5.83
CA ASP A 376 17.66 -1.13 6.08
C ASP A 376 16.56 -2.01 6.70
N VAL A 377 15.63 -1.42 7.45
CA VAL A 377 14.52 -2.14 8.10
C VAL A 377 13.28 -2.18 7.22
N TYR A 378 12.94 -1.05 6.63
CA TYR A 378 11.66 -0.90 5.89
C TYR A 378 11.81 -0.98 4.38
N MET A 379 13.01 -1.20 3.86
CA MET A 379 13.33 -1.27 2.42
C MET A 379 12.99 0.01 1.64
N LEU A 380 12.68 1.09 2.33
CA LEU A 380 12.29 2.38 1.77
C LEU A 380 13.06 3.48 2.48
N SER A 381 13.47 4.52 1.75
CA SER A 381 14.21 5.67 2.31
C SER A 381 13.34 6.77 2.88
N HIS A 382 12.03 6.72 2.66
CA HIS A 382 11.06 7.71 3.13
C HIS A 382 9.70 7.05 3.37
N ILE A 383 8.85 7.70 4.16
CA ILE A 383 7.48 7.25 4.38
C ILE A 383 6.67 7.56 3.12
N PRO A 384 6.26 6.55 2.34
CA PRO A 384 5.44 6.79 1.17
C PRO A 384 4.00 7.07 1.60
N ALA A 385 3.36 8.07 1.00
CA ALA A 385 1.93 8.29 1.16
C ALA A 385 1.27 8.48 -0.21
N LYS A 386 0.22 7.70 -0.45
CA LYS A 386 -0.60 7.80 -1.67
C LYS A 386 -2.06 7.98 -1.29
N ILE A 387 -2.61 9.15 -1.62
CA ILE A 387 -4.00 9.46 -1.34
C ILE A 387 -4.88 8.77 -2.40
N ASP A 388 -5.72 7.84 -1.96
CA ASP A 388 -6.78 7.26 -2.77
C ASP A 388 -8.08 8.02 -2.51
N TRP A 389 -8.51 8.83 -3.48
CA TRP A 389 -9.69 9.66 -3.36
C TRP A 389 -10.98 8.85 -3.20
N THR A 390 -11.02 7.61 -3.69
CA THR A 390 -12.18 6.73 -3.54
C THR A 390 -12.33 6.29 -2.09
N GLU A 391 -11.23 5.90 -1.45
CA GLU A 391 -11.20 5.54 -0.03
C GLU A 391 -11.47 6.76 0.86
N VAL A 392 -10.86 7.91 0.55
CA VAL A 392 -11.10 9.17 1.29
C VAL A 392 -12.59 9.56 1.21
N ALA A 393 -13.19 9.50 0.03
CA ALA A 393 -14.63 9.76 -0.12
C ALA A 393 -15.47 8.78 0.69
N GLY A 394 -15.11 7.50 0.71
CA GLY A 394 -15.75 6.47 1.53
C GLY A 394 -15.67 6.77 3.04
N ILE A 395 -14.49 7.15 3.54
CA ILE A 395 -14.27 7.54 4.94
C ILE A 395 -15.14 8.76 5.30
N VAL A 396 -15.11 9.79 4.48
CA VAL A 396 -15.88 11.02 4.70
C VAL A 396 -17.39 10.74 4.70
N ALA A 397 -17.88 9.99 3.72
CA ALA A 397 -19.29 9.63 3.62
C ALA A 397 -19.73 8.77 4.81
N ALA A 398 -18.96 7.75 5.18
CA ALA A 398 -19.24 6.89 6.33
C ALA A 398 -19.23 7.69 7.65
N SER A 399 -18.22 8.53 7.87
CA SER A 399 -18.11 9.35 9.08
C SER A 399 -19.25 10.36 9.20
N ALA A 400 -19.59 11.04 8.11
CA ALA A 400 -20.72 11.98 8.08
C ALA A 400 -22.07 11.27 8.32
N LEU A 401 -22.29 10.14 7.66
CA LEU A 401 -23.51 9.34 7.84
C LEU A 401 -23.64 8.82 9.28
N MET A 402 -22.58 8.22 9.81
CA MET A 402 -22.57 7.72 11.19
C MET A 402 -22.73 8.84 12.21
N SER A 403 -22.15 10.02 11.96
CA SER A 403 -22.36 11.21 12.80
C SER A 403 -23.84 11.62 12.84
N VAL A 404 -24.52 11.62 11.70
CA VAL A 404 -25.96 11.94 11.65
C VAL A 404 -26.79 10.85 12.35
N LEU A 405 -26.53 9.58 12.08
CA LEU A 405 -27.23 8.45 12.71
C LEU A 405 -27.04 8.45 14.24
N ALA A 406 -25.84 8.75 14.72
CA ALA A 406 -25.51 8.86 16.14
C ALA A 406 -26.36 9.91 16.87
N THR A 407 -26.80 10.94 16.15
CA THR A 407 -27.60 12.01 16.77
C THR A 407 -29.08 11.62 17.02
N LEU A 408 -29.58 10.62 16.29
CA LEU A 408 -31.01 10.25 16.34
C LEU A 408 -31.47 9.76 17.72
N PRO A 409 -30.79 8.80 18.42
CA PRO A 409 -31.25 8.30 19.70
C PRO A 409 -31.35 9.39 20.79
N PRO A 410 -30.33 10.26 21.02
CA PRO A 410 -30.44 11.31 22.00
C PRO A 410 -31.42 12.41 21.61
N ALA A 411 -31.52 12.77 20.33
CA ALA A 411 -32.50 13.73 19.85
C ALA A 411 -33.95 13.24 20.02
N TRP A 412 -34.20 11.96 19.80
CA TRP A 412 -35.50 11.34 20.03
C TRP A 412 -35.88 11.37 21.51
N ARG A 413 -34.93 11.07 22.42
CA ARG A 413 -35.17 11.21 23.87
C ARG A 413 -35.46 12.65 24.26
N ALA A 414 -34.72 13.63 23.71
CA ALA A 414 -34.98 15.06 23.93
C ALA A 414 -36.38 15.48 23.51
N SER A 415 -36.87 14.96 22.39
CA SER A 415 -38.22 15.30 21.86
C SER A 415 -39.36 14.80 22.74
N ARG A 416 -39.13 13.78 23.57
CA ARG A 416 -40.13 13.16 24.46
C ARG A 416 -40.05 13.62 25.91
N LEU A 417 -39.15 14.55 26.27
CA LEU A 417 -39.05 15.12 27.62
C LEU A 417 -40.40 15.74 28.02
N ASP A 418 -40.91 15.37 29.22
CA ASP A 418 -42.10 15.99 29.78
C ASP A 418 -41.78 17.40 30.31
N PRO A 419 -42.47 18.46 29.82
CA PRO A 419 -42.23 19.81 30.27
C PRO A 419 -42.50 20.00 31.78
N VAL A 420 -43.46 19.26 32.35
CA VAL A 420 -43.84 19.37 33.76
C VAL A 420 -42.72 18.80 34.66
N GLU A 421 -42.21 17.61 34.34
CA GLU A 421 -41.12 17.01 35.09
C GLU A 421 -39.83 17.85 34.99
N ALA A 422 -39.49 18.37 33.76
CA ALA A 422 -38.29 19.14 33.55
C ALA A 422 -38.28 20.50 34.27
N LEU A 423 -39.43 21.06 34.59
CA LEU A 423 -39.55 22.33 35.35
C LEU A 423 -39.71 22.12 36.85
N ARG A 424 -40.10 20.92 37.31
CA ARG A 424 -40.41 20.60 38.72
C ARG A 424 -39.18 20.21 39.54
N TYR A 425 -38.17 19.58 38.91
CA TYR A 425 -36.95 19.16 39.63
C TYR A 425 -35.90 20.25 39.57
N GLU A 426 -35.71 20.94 40.67
CA GLU A 426 -34.48 21.61 41.06
C GLU A 426 -33.55 20.65 41.77
#